data_981a20a2bb0f620d00515c917b1716fb
#
_entry.id   981a20a2bb0f620d00515c917b1716fb
#
_cell.length_a   1.000
_cell.length_b   1.000
_cell.length_c   1.000
_cell.angle_alpha   90.00
_cell.angle_beta   90.00
_cell.angle_gamma   90.00
#
_symmetry.space_group_name_H-M   'P 1'
#
loop_
_entity.id
_entity.type
_entity.pdbx_description
1 polymer ?
#
loop_
_entity_poly.entity_id
_entity_poly.type
_entity_poly.pdbx_seq_one_letter_code
_entity_poly.pdbx_strand_id
1 'polypeptide(L)'
;MPFADTSLRDEYAAAVEQVAGRTLDALRDGGGPAALTARDTIAPRPLLAAVRVLGADLFAPQLLTGAEPDGPTSELLVEARHTLPPPAAGSEEAALVIGWQDWAADRVLARTPFGAAVSPAAPPRTPPAPSPGPETAGWQAWSVRMAQLSVLALPGLDGPVHEDARTHTLGLARGATRAMLRNDLTTAVRLARWLAWARADGRPVRLEIEPVLERIRLVGAGSARMRLELAVAHGLLNADPR
;
A
#
# COMPACT_ATOMS: atom_id res chain seq x y z
N MET A 1 -16.50 8.35 29.38
CA MET A 1 -15.20 7.67 29.56
C MET A 1 -14.31 7.89 28.33
N PRO A 2 -13.69 9.06 28.11
CA PRO A 2 -12.92 9.32 26.87
C PRO A 2 -11.48 8.80 26.91
N PHE A 3 -10.90 8.54 28.06
CA PHE A 3 -9.47 8.20 28.18
C PHE A 3 -9.12 6.77 27.73
N ALA A 4 -10.01 5.79 27.87
CA ALA A 4 -9.77 4.41 27.46
C ALA A 4 -9.73 4.25 25.94
N ASP A 5 -10.51 5.03 25.21
CA ASP A 5 -10.63 4.96 23.75
C ASP A 5 -9.40 5.59 23.04
N THR A 6 -8.79 6.61 23.65
CA THR A 6 -7.56 7.24 23.16
C THR A 6 -6.37 6.29 23.30
N SER A 7 -6.25 5.59 24.44
CA SER A 7 -5.18 4.61 24.70
C SER A 7 -5.21 3.44 23.69
N LEU A 8 -6.39 2.90 23.40
CA LEU A 8 -6.56 1.84 22.42
C LEU A 8 -6.16 2.30 21.00
N ARG A 9 -6.60 3.47 20.60
CA ARG A 9 -6.25 4.04 19.28
C ARG A 9 -4.75 4.23 19.14
N ASP A 10 -4.09 4.73 20.18
CA ASP A 10 -2.64 4.93 20.18
C ASP A 10 -1.88 3.61 20.11
N GLU A 11 -2.36 2.56 20.80
CA GLU A 11 -1.79 1.21 20.75
C GLU A 11 -1.87 0.62 19.32
N TYR A 12 -3.04 0.75 18.66
CA TYR A 12 -3.20 0.28 17.27
C TYR A 12 -2.33 1.09 16.29
N ALA A 13 -2.25 2.42 16.47
CA ALA A 13 -1.38 3.26 15.66
C ALA A 13 0.11 2.89 15.83
N ALA A 14 0.55 2.66 17.06
CA ALA A 14 1.90 2.21 17.37
C ALA A 14 2.19 0.84 16.72
N ALA A 15 1.25 -0.09 16.75
CA ALA A 15 1.40 -1.40 16.11
C ALA A 15 1.58 -1.26 14.59
N VAL A 16 0.80 -0.39 13.93
CA VAL A 16 0.97 -0.11 12.49
C VAL A 16 2.36 0.44 12.18
N GLU A 17 2.85 1.39 12.98
CA GLU A 17 4.20 1.95 12.81
C GLU A 17 5.28 0.89 13.04
N GLN A 18 5.14 0.02 14.02
CA GLN A 18 6.10 -1.06 14.29
C GLN A 18 6.14 -2.07 13.13
N VAL A 19 4.99 -2.54 12.64
CA VAL A 19 4.93 -3.48 11.53
C VAL A 19 5.46 -2.83 10.24
N ALA A 20 5.12 -1.57 9.97
CA ALA A 20 5.66 -0.83 8.84
C ALA A 20 7.19 -0.67 8.93
N GLY A 21 7.72 -0.42 10.15
CA GLY A 21 9.16 -0.38 10.40
C GLY A 21 9.85 -1.71 10.08
N ARG A 22 9.29 -2.83 10.53
CA ARG A 22 9.82 -4.17 10.23
C ARG A 22 9.79 -4.49 8.74
N THR A 23 8.71 -4.12 8.04
CA THR A 23 8.63 -4.28 6.59
C THR A 23 9.69 -3.44 5.87
N LEU A 24 9.92 -2.21 6.35
CA LEU A 24 10.98 -1.34 5.83
C LEU A 24 12.38 -1.92 6.05
N ASP A 25 12.65 -2.49 7.22
CA ASP A 25 13.94 -3.13 7.53
C ASP A 25 14.14 -4.36 6.62
N ALA A 26 13.13 -5.21 6.46
CA ALA A 26 13.18 -6.33 5.52
C ALA A 26 13.42 -5.88 4.06
N LEU A 27 12.87 -4.74 3.66
CA LEU A 27 13.13 -4.18 2.32
C LEU A 27 14.58 -3.73 2.16
N ARG A 28 15.21 -3.19 3.20
CA ARG A 28 16.63 -2.79 3.20
C ARG A 28 17.58 -3.98 3.23
N ASP A 29 17.20 -5.03 3.94
CA ASP A 29 18.01 -6.25 4.13
C ASP A 29 17.87 -7.25 2.96
N GLY A 30 17.15 -6.89 1.90
CA GLY A 30 17.00 -7.71 0.70
C GLY A 30 15.92 -8.78 0.76
N GLY A 31 14.87 -8.60 1.56
CA GLY A 31 13.64 -9.38 1.44
C GLY A 31 13.37 -10.47 2.47
N GLY A 32 13.92 -10.37 3.67
CA GLY A 32 13.61 -11.30 4.78
C GLY A 32 12.16 -11.18 5.30
N PRO A 33 11.66 -12.18 6.07
CA PRO A 33 10.29 -12.21 6.60
C PRO A 33 10.05 -11.10 7.62
N ALA A 34 9.33 -10.04 7.22
CA ALA A 34 9.12 -8.84 8.00
C ALA A 34 8.16 -9.02 9.19
N ALA A 35 7.12 -9.84 9.03
CA ALA A 35 6.02 -9.89 10.00
C ALA A 35 6.29 -10.80 11.19
N LEU A 36 7.13 -11.82 11.07
CA LEU A 36 7.38 -12.80 12.13
C LEU A 36 8.05 -12.20 13.36
N THR A 37 8.99 -11.28 13.14
CA THR A 37 9.72 -10.64 14.23
C THR A 37 8.89 -9.64 15.05
N ALA A 38 7.67 -9.34 14.59
CA ALA A 38 6.75 -8.45 15.30
C ALA A 38 5.89 -9.19 16.35
N ARG A 39 5.72 -10.53 16.25
CA ARG A 39 4.86 -11.31 17.17
C ARG A 39 5.31 -11.22 18.63
N ASP A 40 6.61 -11.14 18.87
CA ASP A 40 7.17 -11.13 20.23
C ASP A 40 7.08 -9.76 20.93
N THR A 41 6.78 -8.70 20.19
CA THR A 41 6.84 -7.32 20.71
C THR A 41 5.52 -6.56 20.63
N ILE A 42 4.51 -7.10 19.96
CA ILE A 42 3.20 -6.47 19.75
C ILE A 42 2.10 -7.39 20.30
N ALA A 43 1.15 -6.83 21.03
CA ALA A 43 -0.03 -7.59 21.47
C ALA A 43 -0.77 -8.19 20.25
N PRO A 44 -1.34 -9.42 20.36
CA PRO A 44 -1.86 -10.16 19.20
C PRO A 44 -2.91 -9.38 18.39
N ARG A 45 -3.87 -8.75 19.05
CA ARG A 45 -4.95 -8.05 18.34
C ARG A 45 -4.52 -6.76 17.62
N PRO A 46 -3.71 -5.85 18.22
CA PRO A 46 -3.06 -4.75 17.52
C PRO A 46 -2.17 -5.22 16.37
N LEU A 47 -1.43 -6.32 16.53
CA LEU A 47 -0.62 -6.89 15.46
C LEU A 47 -1.48 -7.29 14.24
N LEU A 48 -2.55 -8.06 14.46
CA LEU A 48 -3.46 -8.46 13.39
C LEU A 48 -4.09 -7.26 12.70
N ALA A 49 -4.45 -6.22 13.47
CA ALA A 49 -4.98 -4.98 12.88
C ALA A 49 -3.94 -4.25 12.02
N ALA A 50 -2.69 -4.15 12.48
CA ALA A 50 -1.60 -3.56 11.73
C ALA A 50 -1.33 -4.32 10.42
N VAL A 51 -1.28 -5.65 10.49
CA VAL A 51 -1.12 -6.55 9.33
C VAL A 51 -2.26 -6.34 8.32
N ARG A 52 -3.50 -6.25 8.79
CA ARG A 52 -4.65 -6.00 7.93
C ARG A 52 -4.58 -4.61 7.26
N VAL A 53 -4.13 -3.58 7.99
CA VAL A 53 -4.00 -2.21 7.46
C VAL A 53 -2.90 -2.09 6.42
N LEU A 54 -1.77 -2.77 6.61
CA LEU A 54 -0.67 -2.76 5.65
C LEU A 54 -0.96 -3.65 4.43
N GLY A 55 -1.69 -4.76 4.61
CA GLY A 55 -2.14 -5.61 3.52
C GLY A 55 -1.01 -6.04 2.59
N ALA A 56 -1.13 -5.72 1.29
CA ALA A 56 -0.15 -6.10 0.27
C ALA A 56 1.23 -5.44 0.47
N ASP A 57 1.34 -4.31 1.19
CA ASP A 57 2.62 -3.65 1.46
C ASP A 57 3.57 -4.51 2.30
N LEU A 58 3.06 -5.47 3.07
CA LEU A 58 3.87 -6.45 3.80
C LEU A 58 4.80 -7.27 2.89
N PHE A 59 4.40 -7.45 1.65
CA PHE A 59 5.14 -8.22 0.65
C PHE A 59 5.97 -7.35 -0.30
N ALA A 60 6.02 -6.04 -0.07
CA ALA A 60 6.83 -5.14 -0.90
C ALA A 60 8.30 -5.58 -1.00
N PRO A 61 8.97 -6.10 0.08
CA PRO A 61 10.34 -6.59 -0.02
C PRO A 61 10.51 -7.70 -1.06
N GLN A 62 9.61 -8.68 -1.07
CA GLN A 62 9.66 -9.81 -2.00
C GLN A 62 9.23 -9.38 -3.41
N LEU A 63 8.13 -8.63 -3.53
CA LEU A 63 7.60 -8.24 -4.83
C LEU A 63 8.56 -7.34 -5.62
N LEU A 64 9.29 -6.44 -4.94
CA LEU A 64 10.28 -5.57 -5.58
C LEU A 64 11.52 -6.32 -6.06
N THR A 65 11.89 -7.40 -5.40
CA THR A 65 13.01 -8.27 -5.80
C THR A 65 12.57 -9.39 -6.76
N GLY A 66 11.28 -9.51 -7.07
CA GLY A 66 10.73 -10.60 -7.88
C GLY A 66 10.66 -11.94 -7.15
N ALA A 67 10.86 -11.95 -5.83
CA ALA A 67 10.75 -13.15 -5.01
C ALA A 67 9.28 -13.51 -4.73
N GLU A 68 9.03 -14.77 -4.39
CA GLU A 68 7.72 -15.22 -3.95
C GLU A 68 7.39 -14.71 -2.54
N PRO A 69 6.11 -14.39 -2.26
CA PRO A 69 5.66 -13.99 -0.93
C PRO A 69 5.96 -15.09 0.10
N ASP A 70 6.49 -14.73 1.26
CA ASP A 70 6.83 -15.70 2.29
C ASP A 70 5.60 -16.29 3.00
N GLY A 71 5.73 -17.58 3.40
CA GLY A 71 4.66 -18.33 4.07
C GLY A 71 4.18 -17.69 5.38
N PRO A 72 5.10 -17.39 6.31
CA PRO A 72 4.75 -16.83 7.61
C PRO A 72 3.99 -15.48 7.56
N THR A 73 4.40 -14.57 6.68
CA THR A 73 3.67 -13.30 6.46
C THR A 73 2.29 -13.57 5.86
N SER A 74 2.21 -14.55 4.95
CA SER A 74 0.94 -14.97 4.33
C SER A 74 -0.03 -15.55 5.35
N GLU A 75 0.42 -16.46 6.22
CA GLU A 75 -0.38 -17.03 7.33
C GLU A 75 -0.92 -15.92 8.23
N LEU A 76 -0.07 -14.98 8.61
CA LEU A 76 -0.46 -13.89 9.50
C LEU A 76 -1.50 -12.96 8.85
N LEU A 77 -1.38 -12.68 7.55
CA LEU A 77 -2.37 -11.88 6.84
C LEU A 77 -3.71 -12.61 6.71
N VAL A 78 -3.69 -13.93 6.46
CA VAL A 78 -4.90 -14.76 6.45
C VAL A 78 -5.57 -14.76 7.83
N GLU A 79 -4.81 -14.97 8.90
CA GLU A 79 -5.29 -14.91 10.28
C GLU A 79 -5.93 -13.54 10.60
N ALA A 80 -5.25 -12.45 10.21
CA ALA A 80 -5.75 -11.09 10.41
C ALA A 80 -7.09 -10.84 9.72
N ARG A 81 -7.26 -11.35 8.51
CA ARG A 81 -8.51 -11.20 7.73
C ARG A 81 -9.64 -12.07 8.25
N HIS A 82 -9.34 -13.24 8.79
CA HIS A 82 -10.31 -14.10 9.44
C HIS A 82 -10.79 -13.53 10.77
N THR A 83 -9.85 -13.02 11.57
CA THR A 83 -10.12 -12.54 12.95
C THR A 83 -10.78 -11.16 12.94
N LEU A 84 -10.40 -10.30 12.02
CA LEU A 84 -10.88 -8.92 11.93
C LEU A 84 -11.69 -8.73 10.66
N PRO A 85 -13.01 -8.47 10.77
CA PRO A 85 -13.84 -8.17 9.60
C PRO A 85 -13.36 -6.89 8.91
N PRO A 86 -13.74 -6.66 7.64
CA PRO A 86 -13.50 -5.38 6.99
C PRO A 86 -14.02 -4.24 7.86
N PRO A 87 -13.28 -3.13 7.97
CA PRO A 87 -13.76 -1.97 8.71
C PRO A 87 -15.07 -1.48 8.09
N ALA A 88 -16.00 -1.03 8.96
CA ALA A 88 -17.23 -0.42 8.48
C ALA A 88 -16.90 0.81 7.64
N ALA A 89 -17.35 0.82 6.41
CA ALA A 89 -17.13 1.95 5.51
C ALA A 89 -18.10 3.09 5.87
N GLY A 90 -17.57 4.27 6.12
CA GLY A 90 -18.37 5.46 6.40
C GLY A 90 -19.00 6.07 5.14
N SER A 91 -18.61 5.59 3.95
CA SER A 91 -19.12 6.05 2.65
C SER A 91 -18.89 4.96 1.59
N GLU A 92 -19.59 5.07 0.47
CA GLU A 92 -19.40 4.21 -0.70
C GLU A 92 -17.96 4.28 -1.23
N GLU A 93 -17.36 5.48 -1.25
CA GLU A 93 -15.98 5.67 -1.65
C GLU A 93 -14.99 4.96 -0.72
N ALA A 94 -15.21 5.03 0.60
CA ALA A 94 -14.41 4.28 1.57
C ALA A 94 -14.55 2.77 1.39
N ALA A 95 -15.75 2.28 1.11
CA ALA A 95 -16.00 0.88 0.81
C ALA A 95 -15.24 0.42 -0.43
N LEU A 96 -15.22 1.25 -1.47
CA LEU A 96 -14.47 0.99 -2.70
C LEU A 96 -12.97 0.89 -2.46
N VAL A 97 -12.40 1.84 -1.69
CA VAL A 97 -10.96 1.83 -1.33
C VAL A 97 -10.61 0.57 -0.55
N ILE A 98 -11.41 0.21 0.46
CA ILE A 98 -11.21 -1.01 1.25
C ILE A 98 -11.29 -2.26 0.35
N GLY A 99 -12.28 -2.29 -0.56
CA GLY A 99 -12.44 -3.39 -1.52
C GLY A 99 -11.22 -3.58 -2.41
N TRP A 100 -10.60 -2.50 -2.89
CA TRP A 100 -9.38 -2.55 -3.68
C TRP A 100 -8.16 -2.99 -2.87
N GLN A 101 -8.04 -2.53 -1.63
CA GLN A 101 -6.96 -2.97 -0.72
C GLN A 101 -7.07 -4.47 -0.41
N ASP A 102 -8.29 -4.95 -0.13
CA ASP A 102 -8.56 -6.37 0.06
C ASP A 102 -8.28 -7.18 -1.21
N TRP A 103 -8.65 -6.67 -2.38
CA TRP A 103 -8.34 -7.30 -3.66
C TRP A 103 -6.82 -7.43 -3.89
N ALA A 104 -6.04 -6.38 -3.61
CA ALA A 104 -4.58 -6.44 -3.72
C ALA A 104 -3.98 -7.52 -2.82
N ALA A 105 -4.43 -7.59 -1.56
CA ALA A 105 -4.00 -8.63 -0.62
C ALA A 105 -4.36 -10.04 -1.12
N ASP A 106 -5.57 -10.24 -1.66
CA ASP A 106 -6.00 -11.51 -2.25
C ASP A 106 -5.13 -11.92 -3.45
N ARG A 107 -4.78 -10.96 -4.30
CA ARG A 107 -3.92 -11.21 -5.47
C ARG A 107 -2.51 -11.63 -5.08
N VAL A 108 -1.95 -11.04 -4.02
CA VAL A 108 -0.64 -11.45 -3.50
C VAL A 108 -0.73 -12.83 -2.85
N LEU A 109 -1.73 -13.06 -1.99
CA LEU A 109 -1.93 -14.36 -1.33
C LEU A 109 -2.18 -15.50 -2.33
N ALA A 110 -2.86 -15.23 -3.46
CA ALA A 110 -3.09 -16.24 -4.50
C ALA A 110 -1.80 -16.77 -5.14
N ARG A 111 -0.67 -16.10 -4.97
CA ARG A 111 0.67 -16.54 -5.41
C ARG A 111 1.35 -17.45 -4.39
N THR A 112 0.75 -17.68 -3.24
CA THR A 112 1.28 -18.51 -2.15
C THR A 112 0.53 -19.83 -2.07
N PRO A 113 1.11 -20.88 -1.44
CA PRO A 113 0.37 -22.10 -1.13
C PRO A 113 -0.89 -21.87 -0.28
N PHE A 114 -0.92 -20.77 0.47
CA PHE A 114 -2.06 -20.35 1.29
C PHE A 114 -3.21 -19.75 0.48
N GLY A 115 -2.96 -19.31 -0.76
CA GLY A 115 -4.00 -18.82 -1.65
C GLY A 115 -5.09 -19.84 -1.93
N ALA A 116 -4.73 -21.13 -1.97
CA ALA A 116 -5.69 -22.22 -2.05
C ALA A 116 -6.49 -22.44 -0.75
N ALA A 117 -5.92 -22.09 0.41
CA ALA A 117 -6.55 -22.25 1.73
C ALA A 117 -7.50 -21.08 2.06
N VAL A 118 -7.32 -19.92 1.44
CA VAL A 118 -8.15 -18.72 1.71
C VAL A 118 -9.59 -18.87 1.24
N SER A 119 -9.87 -19.68 0.27
CA SER A 119 -11.15 -20.34 -0.02
C SER A 119 -11.07 -21.08 -1.38
N PRO A 120 -11.05 -22.39 -1.40
CA PRO A 120 -11.12 -23.14 -2.68
C PRO A 120 -12.47 -22.95 -3.39
N ALA A 121 -13.44 -22.32 -2.74
CA ALA A 121 -14.79 -22.09 -3.25
C ALA A 121 -15.14 -20.63 -3.54
N ALA A 122 -14.32 -19.66 -3.13
CA ALA A 122 -14.56 -18.28 -3.54
C ALA A 122 -13.86 -18.04 -4.89
N PRO A 123 -14.61 -17.61 -5.92
CA PRO A 123 -13.97 -17.12 -7.14
C PRO A 123 -12.98 -16.02 -6.76
N PRO A 124 -11.84 -15.87 -7.52
CA PRO A 124 -10.97 -14.73 -7.30
C PRO A 124 -11.85 -13.50 -7.23
N ARG A 125 -11.74 -12.72 -6.13
CA ARG A 125 -12.63 -11.57 -5.95
C ARG A 125 -12.56 -10.73 -7.21
N THR A 126 -13.70 -10.58 -7.87
CA THR A 126 -13.83 -9.70 -9.02
C THR A 126 -13.30 -8.33 -8.59
N PRO A 127 -12.46 -7.68 -9.41
CA PRO A 127 -12.02 -6.34 -9.09
C PRO A 127 -13.25 -5.48 -8.73
N PRO A 128 -13.17 -4.63 -7.70
CA PRO A 128 -14.23 -3.66 -7.44
C PRO A 128 -14.54 -2.86 -8.70
N ALA A 129 -15.73 -2.29 -8.80
CA ALA A 129 -16.10 -1.47 -9.93
C ALA A 129 -15.05 -0.36 -10.17
N PRO A 130 -14.70 -0.06 -11.43
CA PRO A 130 -13.79 1.02 -11.73
C PRO A 130 -14.35 2.33 -11.19
N SER A 131 -13.49 3.09 -10.54
CA SER A 131 -13.85 4.44 -10.07
C SER A 131 -13.96 5.41 -11.25
N PRO A 132 -14.78 6.48 -11.14
CA PRO A 132 -14.80 7.52 -12.15
C PRO A 132 -13.40 8.09 -12.40
N GLY A 133 -12.96 8.15 -13.66
CA GLY A 133 -11.68 8.71 -14.06
C GLY A 133 -11.58 10.22 -13.80
N PRO A 134 -10.41 10.83 -14.08
CA PRO A 134 -10.18 12.26 -13.84
C PRO A 134 -11.05 13.17 -14.69
N GLU A 135 -11.56 12.69 -15.82
CA GLU A 135 -12.47 13.45 -16.69
C GLU A 135 -13.84 13.63 -16.04
N THR A 136 -14.31 12.65 -15.28
CA THR A 136 -15.63 12.65 -14.64
C THR A 136 -15.59 13.20 -13.23
N ALA A 137 -14.65 12.72 -12.41
CA ALA A 137 -14.52 13.14 -11.01
C ALA A 137 -13.71 14.42 -10.80
N GLY A 138 -13.03 14.90 -11.84
CA GLY A 138 -12.01 15.93 -11.75
C GLY A 138 -10.68 15.36 -11.22
N TRP A 139 -9.57 15.82 -11.79
CA TRP A 139 -8.24 15.27 -11.48
C TRP A 139 -7.84 15.38 -10.00
N GLN A 140 -8.36 16.37 -9.26
CA GLN A 140 -8.06 16.55 -7.82
C GLN A 140 -8.66 15.43 -6.98
N ALA A 141 -9.96 15.16 -7.11
CA ALA A 141 -10.63 14.09 -6.36
C ALA A 141 -10.08 12.73 -6.76
N TRP A 142 -9.88 12.51 -8.07
CA TRP A 142 -9.26 11.30 -8.60
C TRP A 142 -7.85 11.06 -8.02
N SER A 143 -6.98 12.08 -7.99
CA SER A 143 -5.63 11.93 -7.46
C SER A 143 -5.60 11.63 -5.95
N VAL A 144 -6.53 12.19 -5.17
CA VAL A 144 -6.67 11.85 -3.74
C VAL A 144 -7.06 10.37 -3.58
N ARG A 145 -7.98 9.88 -4.38
CA ARG A 145 -8.35 8.46 -4.40
C ARG A 145 -7.17 7.58 -4.79
N MET A 146 -6.42 7.94 -5.83
CA MET A 146 -5.22 7.21 -6.22
C MET A 146 -4.18 7.15 -5.09
N ALA A 147 -4.03 8.24 -4.32
CA ALA A 147 -3.17 8.22 -3.14
C ALA A 147 -3.66 7.24 -2.05
N GLN A 148 -4.97 7.07 -1.88
CA GLN A 148 -5.52 6.08 -0.95
C GLN A 148 -5.29 4.64 -1.43
N LEU A 149 -5.12 4.45 -2.73
CA LEU A 149 -4.88 3.17 -3.39
C LEU A 149 -3.39 2.89 -3.65
N SER A 150 -2.47 3.64 -3.03
CA SER A 150 -1.02 3.49 -3.26
C SER A 150 -0.49 2.08 -3.02
N VAL A 151 -1.12 1.31 -2.11
CA VAL A 151 -0.78 -0.09 -1.85
C VAL A 151 -0.88 -1.00 -3.09
N LEU A 152 -1.68 -0.60 -4.10
CA LEU A 152 -1.77 -1.33 -5.36
C LEU A 152 -0.55 -1.08 -6.26
N ALA A 153 0.19 0.02 -6.08
CA ALA A 153 1.37 0.32 -6.87
C ALA A 153 2.55 -0.57 -6.46
N LEU A 154 2.44 -1.87 -6.76
CA LEU A 154 3.43 -2.93 -6.51
C LEU A 154 3.62 -3.78 -7.76
N PRO A 155 4.81 -4.37 -7.96
CA PRO A 155 5.05 -5.29 -9.07
C PRO A 155 4.15 -6.52 -9.03
N GLY A 156 3.66 -6.94 -10.20
CA GLY A 156 2.84 -8.15 -10.33
C GLY A 156 1.38 -7.98 -9.92
N LEU A 157 0.96 -6.77 -9.52
CA LEU A 157 -0.44 -6.40 -9.43
C LEU A 157 -0.84 -5.68 -10.73
N ASP A 158 -1.96 -6.07 -11.30
CA ASP A 158 -2.51 -5.45 -12.51
C ASP A 158 -4.05 -5.55 -12.52
N GLY A 159 -4.70 -4.50 -13.00
CA GLY A 159 -6.15 -4.39 -13.06
C GLY A 159 -6.64 -3.00 -13.46
N PRO A 160 -7.95 -2.71 -13.42
CA PRO A 160 -8.53 -1.45 -13.87
C PRO A 160 -7.91 -0.19 -13.27
N VAL A 161 -7.55 -0.19 -11.98
CA VAL A 161 -6.88 0.96 -11.33
C VAL A 161 -5.49 1.21 -11.91
N HIS A 162 -4.78 0.14 -12.29
CA HIS A 162 -3.47 0.24 -12.92
C HIS A 162 -3.58 0.82 -14.32
N GLU A 163 -4.61 0.44 -15.10
CA GLU A 163 -4.88 1.03 -16.41
C GLU A 163 -5.22 2.52 -16.31
N ASP A 164 -6.00 2.90 -15.31
CA ASP A 164 -6.25 4.31 -14.98
C ASP A 164 -4.93 5.06 -14.68
N ALA A 165 -4.04 4.47 -13.89
CA ALA A 165 -2.75 5.06 -13.58
C ALA A 165 -1.87 5.23 -14.83
N ARG A 166 -1.86 4.23 -15.73
CA ARG A 166 -1.13 4.28 -17.02
C ARG A 166 -1.63 5.41 -17.92
N THR A 167 -2.93 5.53 -18.01
CA THR A 167 -3.59 6.49 -18.91
C THR A 167 -3.45 7.93 -18.40
N HIS A 168 -3.46 8.12 -17.08
CA HIS A 168 -3.57 9.43 -16.45
C HIS A 168 -2.33 9.86 -15.63
N THR A 169 -1.12 9.50 -16.10
CA THR A 169 0.15 9.88 -15.43
C THR A 169 0.29 11.39 -15.17
N LEU A 170 -0.25 12.23 -16.07
CA LEU A 170 -0.28 13.69 -15.87
C LEU A 170 -1.17 14.09 -14.67
N GLY A 171 -2.29 13.40 -14.46
CA GLY A 171 -3.17 13.59 -13.29
C GLY A 171 -2.46 13.26 -11.98
N LEU A 172 -1.70 12.15 -11.96
CA LEU A 172 -0.87 11.77 -10.83
C LEU A 172 0.21 12.82 -10.54
N ALA A 173 0.91 13.31 -11.59
CA ALA A 173 1.96 14.32 -11.45
C ALA A 173 1.40 15.65 -10.91
N ARG A 174 0.26 16.12 -11.41
CA ARG A 174 -0.43 17.31 -10.91
C ARG A 174 -0.86 17.13 -9.44
N GLY A 175 -1.38 15.96 -9.09
CA GLY A 175 -1.74 15.62 -7.70
C GLY A 175 -0.54 15.65 -6.78
N ALA A 176 0.58 15.01 -7.14
CA ALA A 176 1.81 15.00 -6.38
C ALA A 176 2.36 16.42 -6.18
N THR A 177 2.45 17.21 -7.24
CA THR A 177 2.89 18.62 -7.17
C THR A 177 2.00 19.45 -6.25
N ARG A 178 0.67 19.30 -6.36
CA ARG A 178 -0.28 20.02 -5.48
C ARG A 178 -0.10 19.62 -4.02
N ALA A 179 0.08 18.33 -3.74
CA ALA A 179 0.30 17.83 -2.39
C ALA A 179 1.60 18.39 -1.81
N MET A 180 2.69 18.44 -2.61
CA MET A 180 3.96 19.07 -2.21
C MET A 180 3.79 20.56 -1.88
N LEU A 181 3.07 21.31 -2.71
CA LEU A 181 2.81 22.75 -2.47
C LEU A 181 1.98 23.02 -1.22
N ARG A 182 1.16 22.04 -0.77
CA ARG A 182 0.36 22.10 0.44
C ARG A 182 1.04 21.51 1.66
N ASN A 183 2.26 21.04 1.51
CA ASN A 183 3.00 20.31 2.54
C ASN A 183 2.25 19.03 3.01
N ASP A 184 1.39 18.47 2.18
CA ASP A 184 0.76 17.15 2.38
C ASP A 184 1.69 16.06 1.85
N LEU A 185 2.74 15.80 2.63
CA LEU A 185 3.80 14.88 2.24
C LEU A 185 3.31 13.42 2.15
N THR A 186 2.27 13.07 2.91
CA THR A 186 1.66 11.74 2.86
C THR A 186 0.99 11.48 1.51
N THR A 187 0.18 12.42 1.03
CA THR A 187 -0.42 12.31 -0.30
C THR A 187 0.64 12.38 -1.39
N ALA A 188 1.65 13.26 -1.23
CA ALA A 188 2.72 13.41 -2.21
C ALA A 188 3.52 12.11 -2.41
N VAL A 189 3.95 11.43 -1.34
CA VAL A 189 4.72 10.18 -1.45
C VAL A 189 3.91 9.06 -2.10
N ARG A 190 2.64 8.95 -1.77
CA ARG A 190 1.74 7.93 -2.34
C ARG A 190 1.51 8.12 -3.83
N LEU A 191 1.37 9.37 -4.29
CA LEU A 191 1.27 9.67 -5.72
C LEU A 191 2.63 9.51 -6.43
N ALA A 192 3.75 9.86 -5.78
CA ALA A 192 5.08 9.60 -6.31
C ALA A 192 5.34 8.09 -6.47
N ARG A 193 4.84 7.24 -5.57
CA ARG A 193 4.88 5.78 -5.69
C ARG A 193 4.13 5.30 -6.94
N TRP A 194 2.93 5.81 -7.23
CA TRP A 194 2.22 5.51 -8.48
C TRP A 194 2.98 5.96 -9.73
N LEU A 195 3.62 7.13 -9.68
CA LEU A 195 4.45 7.61 -10.78
C LEU A 195 5.69 6.72 -10.99
N ALA A 196 6.33 6.28 -9.89
CA ALA A 196 7.44 5.34 -9.92
C ALA A 196 7.01 3.99 -10.53
N TRP A 197 5.84 3.49 -10.13
CA TRP A 197 5.25 2.28 -10.70
C TRP A 197 4.97 2.44 -12.21
N ALA A 198 4.35 3.53 -12.65
CA ALA A 198 4.08 3.78 -14.05
C ALA A 198 5.37 3.89 -14.89
N ARG A 199 6.43 4.49 -14.32
CA ARG A 199 7.74 4.56 -14.97
C ARG A 199 8.40 3.19 -15.10
N ALA A 200 8.33 2.35 -14.06
CA ALA A 200 8.79 0.96 -14.11
C ALA A 200 8.02 0.11 -15.13
N ASP A 201 6.74 0.45 -15.35
CA ASP A 201 5.88 -0.15 -16.40
C ASP A 201 6.12 0.46 -17.80
N GLY A 202 7.16 1.27 -18.00
CA GLY A 202 7.56 1.85 -19.27
C GLY A 202 6.72 3.05 -19.74
N ARG A 203 5.89 3.63 -18.87
CA ARG A 203 5.08 4.80 -19.22
C ARG A 203 5.86 6.12 -19.07
N PRO A 204 5.68 7.07 -19.98
CA PRO A 204 6.32 8.37 -19.86
C PRO A 204 5.74 9.15 -18.67
N VAL A 205 6.61 9.58 -17.77
CA VAL A 205 6.25 10.41 -16.63
C VAL A 205 6.90 11.78 -16.78
N ARG A 206 6.09 12.85 -16.72
CA ARG A 206 6.54 14.24 -16.93
C ARG A 206 7.05 14.92 -15.65
N LEU A 207 7.06 14.23 -14.53
CA LEU A 207 7.57 14.71 -13.25
C LEU A 207 8.87 13.98 -12.93
N GLU A 208 9.90 14.71 -12.57
CA GLU A 208 11.11 14.12 -11.99
C GLU A 208 10.77 13.60 -10.60
N ILE A 209 10.74 12.27 -10.44
CA ILE A 209 10.24 11.63 -9.23
C ILE A 209 11.29 11.69 -8.12
N GLU A 210 12.55 11.46 -8.44
CA GLU A 210 13.66 11.42 -7.49
C GLU A 210 13.78 12.70 -6.65
N PRO A 211 13.73 13.93 -7.22
CA PRO A 211 13.74 15.16 -6.44
C PRO A 211 12.54 15.32 -5.49
N VAL A 212 11.37 14.81 -5.89
CA VAL A 212 10.16 14.80 -5.05
C VAL A 212 10.36 13.89 -3.84
N LEU A 213 10.83 12.66 -4.06
CA LEU A 213 11.10 11.69 -2.99
C LEU A 213 12.19 12.21 -2.04
N GLU A 214 13.26 12.78 -2.58
CA GLU A 214 14.33 13.35 -1.77
C GLU A 214 13.84 14.53 -0.92
N ARG A 215 13.01 15.42 -1.48
CA ARG A 215 12.40 16.50 -0.72
C ARG A 215 11.54 15.98 0.43
N ILE A 216 10.71 14.95 0.18
CA ILE A 216 9.88 14.32 1.21
C ILE A 216 10.77 13.69 2.30
N ARG A 217 11.85 13.00 1.91
CA ARG A 217 12.81 12.40 2.83
C ARG A 217 13.43 13.43 3.77
N LEU A 218 13.82 14.58 3.23
CA LEU A 218 14.49 15.64 3.99
C LEU A 218 13.56 16.42 4.93
N VAL A 219 12.30 16.58 4.53
CA VAL A 219 11.37 17.47 5.25
C VAL A 219 10.46 16.71 6.22
N GLY A 220 10.07 15.48 5.92
CA GLY A 220 8.95 14.93 6.60
C GLY A 220 8.83 13.43 6.83
N ALA A 221 9.85 12.64 6.59
CA ALA A 221 9.74 11.18 6.77
C ALA A 221 9.72 10.76 8.25
N GLY A 222 8.80 11.32 9.06
CA GLY A 222 8.70 11.05 10.50
C GLY A 222 8.17 9.66 10.83
N SER A 223 7.13 9.17 10.14
CA SER A 223 6.52 7.86 10.43
C SER A 223 7.18 6.72 9.67
N ALA A 224 7.16 5.51 10.26
CA ALA A 224 7.68 4.32 9.60
C ALA A 224 6.87 4.00 8.35
N ARG A 225 5.54 4.23 8.38
CA ARG A 225 4.69 4.03 7.22
C ARG A 225 5.06 4.94 6.05
N MET A 226 5.35 6.23 6.29
CA MET A 226 5.79 7.13 5.24
C MET A 226 7.16 6.72 4.68
N ARG A 227 8.08 6.29 5.55
CA ARG A 227 9.39 5.78 5.13
C ARG A 227 9.27 4.49 4.30
N LEU A 228 8.30 3.62 4.60
CA LEU A 228 7.99 2.45 3.79
C LEU A 228 7.49 2.86 2.40
N GLU A 229 6.54 3.80 2.30
CA GLU A 229 6.08 4.33 1.00
C GLU A 229 7.22 4.91 0.17
N LEU A 230 8.14 5.68 0.80
CA LEU A 230 9.35 6.18 0.15
C LEU A 230 10.25 5.07 -0.37
N ALA A 231 10.51 4.06 0.47
CA ALA A 231 11.39 2.95 0.12
C ALA A 231 10.80 2.11 -1.02
N VAL A 232 9.48 1.86 -1.01
CA VAL A 232 8.78 1.20 -2.12
C VAL A 232 8.89 2.00 -3.41
N ALA A 233 8.68 3.33 -3.36
CA ALA A 233 8.80 4.19 -4.53
C ALA A 233 10.24 4.18 -5.11
N HIS A 234 11.26 4.23 -4.26
CA HIS A 234 12.65 4.08 -4.69
C HIS A 234 12.94 2.69 -5.27
N GLY A 235 12.42 1.63 -4.64
CA GLY A 235 12.57 0.26 -5.16
C GLY A 235 11.99 0.11 -6.57
N LEU A 236 10.82 0.71 -6.82
CA LEU A 236 10.18 0.74 -8.14
C LEU A 236 11.01 1.49 -9.19
N LEU A 237 11.67 2.59 -8.81
CA LEU A 237 12.53 3.35 -9.72
C LEU A 237 13.84 2.63 -10.09
N ASN A 238 14.33 1.78 -9.17
CA ASN A 238 15.55 1.00 -9.34
C ASN A 238 15.31 -0.39 -9.92
N ALA A 239 14.06 -0.81 -10.07
CA ALA A 239 13.72 -2.06 -10.73
C ALA A 239 14.04 -1.95 -12.23
N ASP A 240 14.73 -2.95 -12.78
CA ASP A 240 14.96 -3.02 -14.22
C ASP A 240 13.61 -3.00 -14.97
N PRO A 241 13.47 -2.20 -16.02
CA PRO A 241 12.25 -2.16 -16.81
C PRO A 241 11.99 -3.56 -17.40
N ARG A 242 10.81 -4.09 -17.16
CA ARG A 242 10.35 -5.38 -17.66
C ARG A 242 9.87 -5.27 -19.10
#